data_7ebf0634eaa84d280d4ee590a101c611
#
_entry.id   7ebf0634eaa84d280d4ee590a101c611
#
_cell.length_a   1.000
_cell.length_b   1.000
_cell.length_c   1.000
_cell.angle_alpha   90.00
_cell.angle_beta   90.00
_cell.angle_gamma   90.00
#
_symmetry.space_group_name_H-M   'P 1'
#
loop_
_entity.id
_entity.type
_entity.pdbx_description
1 polymer ?
#
loop_
_entity_poly.entity_id
_entity_poly.type
_entity_poly.pdbx_seq_one_letter_code
_entity_poly.pdbx_strand_id
1 'polypeptide(L)'
;MKSVESVKILFVGNSHTYNCDIPYLVQKLAAADEIDCQVAMNAHGGWTLYQHSREPDVPFNLRYGGYDFAIFQEHAHPFDYGGHMMEALPKLMAWAKEGGAYPILYTTWSQKHERHLQEGINAAYEAASAELGITLSRVGEAWWAEMDAHPEVDLFCPDGGHASPAGAEVIAKTLWETLKKAMQEKAEVFEGNSTEN
;
A
#
# COMPACT_ATOMS: atom_id res chain seq x y z
N MET A 1 12.62 -28.26 11.86
CA MET A 1 11.44 -27.39 11.69
C MET A 1 11.86 -26.32 10.69
N LYS A 2 11.15 -26.18 9.55
CA LYS A 2 11.36 -25.00 8.70
C LYS A 2 11.01 -23.79 9.57
N SER A 3 11.89 -22.77 9.62
CA SER A 3 11.51 -21.48 10.20
C SER A 3 10.33 -20.94 9.40
N VAL A 4 9.22 -20.67 10.07
CA VAL A 4 8.09 -19.95 9.43
C VAL A 4 8.66 -18.58 9.05
N GLU A 5 8.55 -18.21 7.78
CA GLU A 5 8.93 -16.87 7.34
C GLU A 5 8.00 -15.88 8.05
N SER A 6 8.57 -14.88 8.69
CA SER A 6 7.79 -13.85 9.39
C SER A 6 7.98 -12.49 8.74
N VAL A 7 6.91 -11.71 8.64
CA VAL A 7 6.93 -10.37 8.05
C VAL A 7 6.13 -9.40 8.91
N LYS A 8 6.63 -8.19 9.09
CA LYS A 8 5.97 -7.13 9.85
C LYS A 8 5.73 -5.91 8.96
N ILE A 9 4.48 -5.47 8.87
CA ILE A 9 4.03 -4.46 7.90
C ILE A 9 3.39 -3.28 8.62
N LEU A 10 3.84 -2.06 8.31
CA LEU A 10 3.17 -0.83 8.72
C LEU A 10 2.39 -0.25 7.55
N PHE A 11 1.10 0.00 7.75
CA PHE A 11 0.27 0.76 6.82
C PHE A 11 0.19 2.22 7.27
N VAL A 12 0.41 3.15 6.35
CA VAL A 12 0.25 4.59 6.57
C VAL A 12 -0.75 5.12 5.56
N GLY A 13 -1.90 5.62 6.03
CA GLY A 13 -2.97 6.04 5.12
C GLY A 13 -4.19 6.62 5.86
N ASN A 14 -5.36 6.40 5.30
CA ASN A 14 -6.61 6.92 5.82
C ASN A 14 -7.74 5.88 5.80
N SER A 15 -9.01 6.30 5.70
CA SER A 15 -10.15 5.38 5.66
C SER A 15 -10.09 4.37 4.51
N HIS A 16 -9.42 4.66 3.41
CA HIS A 16 -9.20 3.72 2.32
C HIS A 16 -8.23 2.59 2.68
N THR A 17 -7.52 2.71 3.80
CA THR A 17 -6.69 1.64 4.38
C THR A 17 -7.45 0.84 5.44
N TYR A 18 -8.18 1.49 6.37
CA TYR A 18 -8.79 0.76 7.47
C TYR A 18 -10.23 0.31 7.22
N ASN A 19 -10.92 0.86 6.23
CA ASN A 19 -12.30 0.42 5.91
C ASN A 19 -12.28 -1.04 5.48
N CYS A 20 -13.19 -1.85 6.04
CA CYS A 20 -13.22 -3.30 5.85
C CYS A 20 -11.91 -4.02 6.27
N ASP A 21 -11.09 -3.40 7.13
CA ASP A 21 -9.91 -4.01 7.76
C ASP A 21 -8.90 -4.60 6.76
N ILE A 22 -8.51 -3.81 5.75
CA ILE A 22 -7.57 -4.23 4.71
C ILE A 22 -6.26 -4.80 5.27
N PRO A 23 -5.62 -4.22 6.32
CA PRO A 23 -4.43 -4.81 6.92
C PRO A 23 -4.65 -6.25 7.42
N TYR A 24 -5.79 -6.52 8.05
CA TYR A 24 -6.15 -7.87 8.49
C TYR A 24 -6.39 -8.83 7.31
N LEU A 25 -7.01 -8.36 6.22
CA LEU A 25 -7.18 -9.18 5.02
C LEU A 25 -5.84 -9.57 4.41
N VAL A 26 -4.85 -8.66 4.38
CA VAL A 26 -3.48 -8.96 3.97
C VAL A 26 -2.85 -10.01 4.90
N GLN A 27 -3.00 -9.87 6.22
CA GLN A 27 -2.54 -10.86 7.19
C GLN A 27 -3.16 -12.25 6.96
N LYS A 28 -4.47 -12.31 6.64
CA LYS A 28 -5.15 -13.58 6.31
C LYS A 28 -4.57 -14.23 5.05
N LEU A 29 -4.27 -13.45 4.02
CA LEU A 29 -3.65 -13.96 2.79
C LEU A 29 -2.24 -14.49 3.06
N ALA A 30 -1.45 -13.79 3.88
CA ALA A 30 -0.15 -14.25 4.31
C ALA A 30 -0.22 -15.59 5.07
N ALA A 31 -1.17 -15.72 5.99
CA ALA A 31 -1.39 -16.95 6.73
C ALA A 31 -1.80 -18.13 5.82
N ALA A 32 -2.55 -17.86 4.75
CA ALA A 32 -2.90 -18.88 3.75
C ALA A 32 -1.66 -19.37 2.96
N ASP A 33 -0.66 -18.50 2.79
CA ASP A 33 0.64 -18.82 2.18
C ASP A 33 1.68 -19.30 3.22
N GLU A 34 1.25 -19.66 4.46
CA GLU A 34 2.08 -20.14 5.56
C GLU A 34 3.15 -19.12 6.05
N ILE A 35 2.90 -17.81 5.86
CA ILE A 35 3.74 -16.71 6.32
C ILE A 35 3.15 -16.12 7.60
N ASP A 36 3.94 -15.98 8.66
CA ASP A 36 3.55 -15.27 9.88
C ASP A 36 3.62 -13.76 9.63
N CYS A 37 2.46 -13.12 9.52
CA CYS A 37 2.36 -11.69 9.19
C CYS A 37 1.80 -10.90 10.36
N GLN A 38 2.55 -9.89 10.80
CA GLN A 38 2.09 -8.91 11.78
C GLN A 38 1.82 -7.59 11.07
N VAL A 39 0.65 -7.01 11.32
CA VAL A 39 0.25 -5.74 10.72
C VAL A 39 0.01 -4.68 11.80
N ALA A 40 0.38 -3.46 11.48
CA ALA A 40 0.08 -2.27 12.26
C ALA A 40 -0.29 -1.12 11.31
N MET A 41 -0.94 -0.08 11.82
CA MET A 41 -1.24 1.09 10.99
C MET A 41 -1.13 2.41 11.75
N ASN A 42 -0.69 3.45 11.04
CA ASN A 42 -0.90 4.86 11.32
C ASN A 42 -1.92 5.37 10.29
N ALA A 43 -3.18 5.48 10.64
CA ALA A 43 -4.22 5.88 9.70
C ALA A 43 -5.25 6.81 10.35
N HIS A 44 -5.57 7.91 9.66
CA HIS A 44 -6.54 8.90 10.10
C HIS A 44 -7.50 9.23 8.96
N GLY A 45 -8.80 9.28 9.25
CA GLY A 45 -9.84 9.53 8.25
C GLY A 45 -9.59 10.83 7.47
N GLY A 46 -9.53 10.74 6.13
CA GLY A 46 -9.35 11.88 5.25
C GLY A 46 -7.95 12.49 5.20
N TRP A 47 -6.96 11.91 5.88
CA TRP A 47 -5.60 12.44 5.86
C TRP A 47 -4.86 12.10 4.57
N THR A 48 -4.00 13.03 4.16
CA THR A 48 -3.00 12.87 3.12
C THR A 48 -1.68 12.36 3.70
N LEU A 49 -0.80 11.82 2.88
CA LEU A 49 0.58 11.50 3.29
C LEU A 49 1.34 12.73 3.79
N TYR A 50 1.01 13.92 3.27
CA TYR A 50 1.58 15.16 3.76
C TYR A 50 1.30 15.39 5.24
N GLN A 51 0.06 15.19 5.70
CA GLN A 51 -0.30 15.30 7.11
C GLN A 51 0.46 14.27 7.95
N HIS A 52 0.50 13.00 7.51
CA HIS A 52 1.29 11.95 8.14
C HIS A 52 2.77 12.29 8.27
N SER A 53 3.36 12.93 7.25
CA SER A 53 4.77 13.35 7.28
C SER A 53 5.10 14.44 8.31
N ARG A 54 4.09 14.99 8.98
CA ARG A 54 4.23 16.05 10.00
C ARG A 54 3.86 15.59 11.41
N GLU A 55 3.29 14.40 11.54
CA GLU A 55 2.95 13.83 12.85
C GLU A 55 4.16 13.13 13.46
N PRO A 56 4.43 13.34 14.78
CA PRO A 56 5.64 12.82 15.40
C PRO A 56 5.65 11.31 15.59
N ASP A 57 4.50 10.63 15.62
CA ASP A 57 4.39 9.19 15.79
C ASP A 57 4.76 8.42 14.51
N VAL A 58 4.49 8.97 13.33
CA VAL A 58 4.79 8.31 12.06
C VAL A 58 6.29 8.09 11.84
N PRO A 59 7.17 9.12 11.91
CA PRO A 59 8.61 8.89 11.81
C PRO A 59 9.15 8.01 12.93
N PHE A 60 8.58 8.07 14.14
CA PHE A 60 8.97 7.21 15.24
C PHE A 60 8.67 5.73 14.93
N ASN A 61 7.45 5.43 14.48
CA ASN A 61 7.06 4.08 14.12
C ASN A 61 7.85 3.54 12.91
N LEU A 62 8.05 4.35 11.87
CA LEU A 62 8.83 3.96 10.70
C LEU A 62 10.28 3.62 11.04
N ARG A 63 10.92 4.40 11.94
CA ARG A 63 12.32 4.21 12.31
C ARG A 63 12.56 3.10 13.32
N TYR A 64 11.66 2.96 14.30
CA TYR A 64 11.90 2.14 15.49
C TYR A 64 10.94 0.97 15.66
N GLY A 65 9.93 0.87 14.80
CA GLY A 65 8.92 -0.19 14.89
C GLY A 65 9.40 -1.56 14.40
N GLY A 66 10.53 -1.63 13.70
CA GLY A 66 11.11 -2.89 13.20
C GLY A 66 10.21 -3.54 12.13
N TYR A 67 9.71 -2.77 11.20
CA TYR A 67 8.90 -3.25 10.09
C TYR A 67 9.78 -3.68 8.92
N ASP A 68 9.34 -4.73 8.20
CA ASP A 68 9.96 -5.18 6.95
C ASP A 68 9.45 -4.40 5.75
N PHE A 69 8.18 -3.97 5.82
CA PHE A 69 7.51 -3.18 4.78
C PHE A 69 6.75 -2.00 5.39
N ALA A 70 6.76 -0.89 4.66
CA ALA A 70 5.91 0.28 4.92
C ALA A 70 5.05 0.55 3.70
N ILE A 71 3.72 0.43 3.85
CA ILE A 71 2.75 0.64 2.77
C ILE A 71 2.13 2.02 2.91
N PHE A 72 2.26 2.85 1.88
CA PHE A 72 1.77 4.22 1.85
C PHE A 72 0.55 4.35 0.95
N GLN A 73 -0.48 5.05 1.45
CA GLN A 73 -1.71 5.35 0.73
C GLN A 73 -2.03 6.84 0.82
N GLU A 74 -2.11 7.49 -0.35
CA GLU A 74 -2.48 8.90 -0.43
C GLU A 74 -4.00 9.08 -0.38
N HIS A 75 -4.44 10.31 -0.05
CA HIS A 75 -5.84 10.69 -0.08
C HIS A 75 -6.46 10.47 -1.47
N ALA A 76 -7.65 9.85 -1.51
CA ALA A 76 -8.24 9.42 -2.77
C ALA A 76 -9.24 10.44 -3.35
N HIS A 77 -10.05 11.08 -2.50
CA HIS A 77 -11.18 11.90 -2.95
C HIS A 77 -11.32 13.20 -2.15
N PRO A 78 -11.05 14.39 -2.75
CA PRO A 78 -10.50 14.58 -4.09
C PRO A 78 -9.00 14.22 -4.16
N PHE A 79 -8.57 13.64 -5.27
CA PHE A 79 -7.16 13.39 -5.53
C PHE A 79 -6.49 14.65 -6.08
N ASP A 80 -5.32 15.01 -5.54
CA ASP A 80 -4.60 16.25 -5.92
C ASP A 80 -3.54 16.05 -7.01
N TYR A 81 -3.60 14.92 -7.71
CA TYR A 81 -2.67 14.53 -8.78
C TYR A 81 -1.20 14.54 -8.36
N GLY A 82 -0.95 14.24 -7.10
CA GLY A 82 0.37 13.94 -6.59
C GLY A 82 1.05 15.05 -5.81
N GLY A 83 0.47 16.24 -5.66
CA GLY A 83 1.09 17.35 -4.96
C GLY A 83 1.49 17.00 -3.52
N HIS A 84 0.55 16.58 -2.71
CA HIS A 84 0.79 16.16 -1.31
C HIS A 84 1.68 14.92 -1.22
N MET A 85 1.48 13.97 -2.13
CA MET A 85 2.23 12.73 -2.20
C MET A 85 3.72 13.01 -2.49
N MET A 86 4.04 13.83 -3.50
CA MET A 86 5.40 14.17 -3.87
C MET A 86 6.13 15.00 -2.81
N GLU A 87 5.41 15.79 -2.02
CA GLU A 87 6.00 16.52 -0.91
C GLU A 87 6.34 15.61 0.28
N ALA A 88 5.52 14.58 0.53
CA ALA A 88 5.60 13.72 1.70
C ALA A 88 6.49 12.48 1.51
N LEU A 89 6.35 11.79 0.37
CA LEU A 89 6.99 10.49 0.14
C LEU A 89 8.50 10.48 0.34
N PRO A 90 9.29 11.49 -0.10
CA PRO A 90 10.73 11.47 0.13
C PRO A 90 11.11 11.34 1.60
N LYS A 91 10.36 12.00 2.51
CA LYS A 91 10.58 11.92 3.96
C LYS A 91 10.14 10.57 4.52
N LEU A 92 8.92 10.13 4.16
CA LEU A 92 8.35 8.87 4.64
C LEU A 92 9.22 7.68 4.20
N MET A 93 9.68 7.68 2.96
CA MET A 93 10.59 6.67 2.42
C MET A 93 11.95 6.67 3.14
N ALA A 94 12.50 7.86 3.41
CA ALA A 94 13.76 7.97 4.15
C ALA A 94 13.63 7.35 5.54
N TRP A 95 12.56 7.68 6.30
CA TRP A 95 12.32 7.10 7.62
C TRP A 95 12.05 5.60 7.59
N ALA A 96 11.32 5.11 6.59
CA ALA A 96 11.12 3.68 6.39
C ALA A 96 12.45 2.95 6.14
N LYS A 97 13.28 3.47 5.25
CA LYS A 97 14.62 2.91 4.95
C LYS A 97 15.56 2.97 6.16
N GLU A 98 15.56 4.06 6.92
CA GLU A 98 16.31 4.17 8.19
C GLU A 98 15.91 3.06 9.18
N GLY A 99 14.63 2.71 9.25
CA GLY A 99 14.10 1.61 10.08
C GLY A 99 14.25 0.22 9.48
N GLY A 100 14.79 0.10 8.26
CA GLY A 100 14.94 -1.18 7.55
C GLY A 100 13.72 -1.63 6.76
N ALA A 101 12.65 -0.82 6.72
CA ALA A 101 11.43 -1.15 6.00
C ALA A 101 11.53 -0.82 4.50
N TYR A 102 11.04 -1.74 3.68
CA TYR A 102 10.90 -1.55 2.24
C TYR A 102 9.62 -0.75 1.94
N PRO A 103 9.72 0.43 1.28
CA PRO A 103 8.57 1.26 1.02
C PRO A 103 7.79 0.78 -0.21
N ILE A 104 6.46 0.68 -0.08
CA ILE A 104 5.51 0.39 -1.16
C ILE A 104 4.45 1.49 -1.17
N LEU A 105 4.14 2.01 -2.35
CA LEU A 105 3.03 2.93 -2.57
C LEU A 105 1.91 2.16 -3.27
N TYR A 106 0.64 2.33 -2.85
CA TYR A 106 -0.45 1.75 -3.62
C TYR A 106 -1.39 2.80 -4.21
N THR A 107 -1.79 2.57 -5.48
CA THR A 107 -2.69 3.47 -6.18
C THR A 107 -4.09 3.39 -5.60
N THR A 108 -4.73 4.54 -5.40
CA THR A 108 -6.14 4.60 -5.07
C THR A 108 -7.01 4.52 -6.34
N TRP A 109 -8.30 4.38 -6.16
CA TRP A 109 -9.28 4.35 -7.25
C TRP A 109 -10.11 5.63 -7.25
N SER A 110 -10.64 6.01 -8.41
CA SER A 110 -11.58 7.13 -8.55
C SER A 110 -12.94 6.76 -7.98
N GLN A 111 -13.77 7.76 -7.66
CA GLN A 111 -15.16 7.52 -7.28
C GLN A 111 -15.93 6.78 -8.38
N LYS A 112 -16.97 6.05 -8.00
CA LYS A 112 -17.74 5.18 -8.90
C LYS A 112 -18.26 5.92 -10.14
N HIS A 113 -18.70 7.15 -9.97
CA HIS A 113 -19.23 7.98 -11.05
C HIS A 113 -18.17 8.86 -11.75
N GLU A 114 -16.91 8.77 -11.31
CA GLU A 114 -15.77 9.54 -11.82
C GLU A 114 -14.68 8.64 -12.44
N ARG A 115 -15.06 7.48 -12.96
CA ARG A 115 -14.11 6.52 -13.55
C ARG A 115 -13.17 7.15 -14.58
N HIS A 116 -13.64 8.17 -15.31
CA HIS A 116 -12.83 8.88 -16.29
C HIS A 116 -11.58 9.57 -15.70
N LEU A 117 -11.52 9.78 -14.39
CA LEU A 117 -10.36 10.35 -13.70
C LEU A 117 -9.28 9.31 -13.40
N GLN A 118 -9.58 8.01 -13.49
CA GLN A 118 -8.65 6.95 -13.08
C GLN A 118 -7.32 6.96 -13.85
N GLU A 119 -7.38 7.24 -15.14
CA GLU A 119 -6.15 7.31 -15.96
C GLU A 119 -5.19 8.39 -15.44
N GLY A 120 -5.71 9.57 -15.11
CA GLY A 120 -4.93 10.66 -14.52
C GLY A 120 -4.38 10.32 -13.13
N ILE A 121 -5.16 9.61 -12.31
CA ILE A 121 -4.72 9.12 -11.00
C ILE A 121 -3.56 8.14 -11.20
N ASN A 122 -3.70 7.13 -12.04
CA ASN A 122 -2.65 6.16 -12.32
C ASN A 122 -1.37 6.84 -12.81
N ALA A 123 -1.48 7.78 -13.75
CA ALA A 123 -0.33 8.52 -14.29
C ALA A 123 0.43 9.29 -13.20
N ALA A 124 -0.25 9.91 -12.24
CA ALA A 124 0.38 10.62 -11.14
C ALA A 124 1.16 9.66 -10.20
N TYR A 125 0.60 8.49 -9.90
CA TYR A 125 1.30 7.47 -9.11
C TYR A 125 2.48 6.86 -9.85
N GLU A 126 2.35 6.63 -11.15
CA GLU A 126 3.45 6.14 -11.99
C GLU A 126 4.60 7.14 -12.06
N ALA A 127 4.28 8.43 -12.22
CA ALA A 127 5.29 9.49 -12.19
C ALA A 127 6.03 9.52 -10.85
N ALA A 128 5.30 9.45 -9.73
CA ALA A 128 5.90 9.39 -8.39
C ALA A 128 6.78 8.14 -8.21
N SER A 129 6.31 6.98 -8.67
CA SER A 129 7.06 5.73 -8.61
C SER A 129 8.36 5.82 -9.42
N ALA A 130 8.30 6.34 -10.64
CA ALA A 130 9.45 6.48 -11.52
C ALA A 130 10.48 7.49 -10.97
N GLU A 131 10.01 8.63 -10.44
CA GLU A 131 10.88 9.70 -9.91
C GLU A 131 11.58 9.28 -8.62
N LEU A 132 10.85 8.62 -7.71
CA LEU A 132 11.35 8.29 -6.36
C LEU A 132 11.93 6.87 -6.25
N GLY A 133 11.74 6.04 -7.26
CA GLY A 133 12.15 4.63 -7.21
C GLY A 133 11.38 3.83 -6.14
N ILE A 134 10.09 4.15 -5.93
CA ILE A 134 9.24 3.42 -5.00
C ILE A 134 8.43 2.34 -5.71
N THR A 135 8.37 1.15 -5.12
CA THR A 135 7.54 0.06 -5.65
C THR A 135 6.06 0.45 -5.62
N LEU A 136 5.38 0.25 -6.75
CA LEU A 136 3.98 0.61 -6.90
C LEU A 136 3.09 -0.65 -6.90
N SER A 137 2.11 -0.69 -6.02
CA SER A 137 1.01 -1.65 -6.06
C SER A 137 -0.17 -1.04 -6.82
N ARG A 138 -0.57 -1.65 -7.93
CA ARG A 138 -1.53 -1.10 -8.90
C ARG A 138 -2.99 -1.41 -8.53
N VAL A 139 -3.38 -1.02 -7.32
CA VAL A 139 -4.72 -1.31 -6.77
C VAL A 139 -5.81 -0.63 -7.59
N GLY A 140 -5.66 0.63 -7.98
CA GLY A 140 -6.67 1.35 -8.77
C GLY A 140 -6.93 0.71 -10.14
N GLU A 141 -5.90 0.16 -10.78
CA GLU A 141 -6.04 -0.60 -12.04
C GLU A 141 -6.75 -1.94 -11.80
N ALA A 142 -6.33 -2.69 -10.77
CA ALA A 142 -6.96 -3.96 -10.41
C ALA A 142 -8.43 -3.77 -10.03
N TRP A 143 -8.76 -2.67 -9.36
CA TRP A 143 -10.12 -2.29 -9.01
C TRP A 143 -11.05 -2.21 -10.22
N TRP A 144 -10.65 -1.42 -11.21
CA TRP A 144 -11.48 -1.23 -12.40
C TRP A 144 -11.47 -2.43 -13.33
N ALA A 145 -10.39 -3.20 -13.37
CA ALA A 145 -10.34 -4.47 -14.09
C ALA A 145 -11.33 -5.50 -13.50
N GLU A 146 -11.41 -5.58 -12.17
CA GLU A 146 -12.38 -6.45 -11.49
C GLU A 146 -13.82 -6.02 -11.75
N MET A 147 -14.11 -4.70 -11.70
CA MET A 147 -15.43 -4.15 -12.04
C MET A 147 -15.85 -4.46 -13.47
N ASP A 148 -14.89 -4.52 -14.41
CA ASP A 148 -15.16 -4.87 -15.82
C ASP A 148 -15.39 -6.39 -16.00
N ALA A 149 -14.65 -7.20 -15.26
CA ALA A 149 -14.75 -8.65 -15.32
C ALA A 149 -16.01 -9.19 -14.61
N HIS A 150 -16.42 -8.52 -13.53
CA HIS A 150 -17.52 -8.92 -12.65
C HIS A 150 -18.47 -7.75 -12.37
N PRO A 151 -19.22 -7.26 -13.38
CA PRO A 151 -20.08 -6.09 -13.26
C PRO A 151 -21.27 -6.28 -12.30
N GLU A 152 -21.55 -7.54 -11.92
CA GLU A 152 -22.56 -7.88 -10.91
C GLU A 152 -22.07 -7.68 -9.47
N VAL A 153 -20.76 -7.51 -9.26
CA VAL A 153 -20.14 -7.30 -7.95
C VAL A 153 -19.86 -5.82 -7.74
N ASP A 154 -20.52 -5.21 -6.76
CA ASP A 154 -20.25 -3.82 -6.42
C ASP A 154 -19.06 -3.73 -5.46
N LEU A 155 -17.95 -3.18 -5.94
CA LEU A 155 -16.75 -2.98 -5.13
C LEU A 155 -16.84 -1.75 -4.23
N PHE A 156 -17.84 -0.87 -4.44
CA PHE A 156 -18.01 0.35 -3.67
C PHE A 156 -19.01 0.19 -2.51
N CYS A 157 -18.77 0.91 -1.43
CA CYS A 157 -19.80 1.22 -0.45
C CYS A 157 -20.87 2.13 -1.05
N PRO A 158 -22.04 2.30 -0.39
CA PRO A 158 -23.11 3.17 -0.87
C PRO A 158 -22.72 4.64 -1.11
N ASP A 159 -21.62 5.10 -0.52
CA ASP A 159 -21.07 6.45 -0.73
C ASP A 159 -20.36 6.62 -2.08
N GLY A 160 -20.13 5.52 -2.81
CA GLY A 160 -19.47 5.52 -4.11
C GLY A 160 -17.98 5.84 -4.08
N GLY A 161 -17.35 5.87 -2.91
CA GLY A 161 -15.92 6.17 -2.73
C GLY A 161 -15.17 5.06 -1.99
N HIS A 162 -15.64 4.67 -0.80
CA HIS A 162 -15.01 3.64 0.00
C HIS A 162 -15.24 2.22 -0.55
N ALA A 163 -14.32 1.33 -0.19
CA ALA A 163 -14.42 -0.08 -0.57
C ALA A 163 -15.56 -0.79 0.18
N SER A 164 -16.34 -1.59 -0.55
CA SER A 164 -17.17 -2.66 0.02
C SER A 164 -16.30 -3.81 0.50
N PRO A 165 -16.85 -4.83 1.21
CA PRO A 165 -16.09 -6.03 1.54
C PRO A 165 -15.46 -6.71 0.30
N ALA A 166 -16.16 -6.76 -0.83
CA ALA A 166 -15.63 -7.30 -2.08
C ALA A 166 -14.49 -6.43 -2.64
N GLY A 167 -14.63 -5.11 -2.59
CA GLY A 167 -13.56 -4.18 -2.96
C GLY A 167 -12.32 -4.30 -2.08
N ALA A 168 -12.50 -4.48 -0.77
CA ALA A 168 -11.39 -4.70 0.16
C ALA A 168 -10.61 -5.99 -0.14
N GLU A 169 -11.28 -7.05 -0.61
CA GLU A 169 -10.59 -8.26 -1.06
C GLU A 169 -9.72 -8.01 -2.29
N VAL A 170 -10.18 -7.21 -3.26
CA VAL A 170 -9.37 -6.83 -4.43
C VAL A 170 -8.12 -6.07 -4.00
N ILE A 171 -8.28 -5.10 -3.09
CA ILE A 171 -7.16 -4.33 -2.55
C ILE A 171 -6.16 -5.24 -1.86
N ALA A 172 -6.62 -6.08 -0.93
CA ALA A 172 -5.76 -6.96 -0.15
C ALA A 172 -5.01 -7.96 -1.04
N LYS A 173 -5.67 -8.58 -2.01
CA LYS A 173 -5.05 -9.49 -2.98
C LYS A 173 -3.96 -8.79 -3.78
N THR A 174 -4.24 -7.59 -4.32
CA THR A 174 -3.28 -6.83 -5.11
C THR A 174 -2.05 -6.41 -4.28
N LEU A 175 -2.28 -5.96 -3.05
CA LEU A 175 -1.21 -5.64 -2.12
C LEU A 175 -0.37 -6.87 -1.76
N TRP A 176 -1.02 -8.00 -1.47
CA TRP A 176 -0.32 -9.23 -1.11
C TRP A 176 0.55 -9.75 -2.27
N GLU A 177 0.06 -9.73 -3.51
CA GLU A 177 0.87 -10.09 -4.69
C GLU A 177 2.08 -9.16 -4.86
N THR A 178 1.93 -7.87 -4.59
CA THR A 178 3.04 -6.92 -4.63
C THR A 178 4.06 -7.22 -3.53
N LEU A 179 3.60 -7.50 -2.32
CA LEU A 179 4.45 -7.87 -1.18
C LEU A 179 5.24 -9.15 -1.45
N LYS A 180 4.62 -10.20 -2.01
CA LYS A 180 5.30 -11.45 -2.38
C LYS A 180 6.45 -11.20 -3.36
N LYS A 181 6.23 -10.39 -4.39
CA LYS A 181 7.27 -10.02 -5.35
C LYS A 181 8.42 -9.26 -4.66
N ALA A 182 8.09 -8.28 -3.82
CA ALA A 182 9.10 -7.51 -3.10
C ALA A 182 9.90 -8.37 -2.09
N MET A 183 9.29 -9.37 -1.46
CA MET A 183 9.99 -10.35 -0.62
C MET A 183 10.98 -11.19 -1.43
N GLN A 184 10.59 -11.66 -2.61
CA GLN A 184 11.46 -12.42 -3.51
C GLN A 184 12.67 -11.58 -3.97
N GLU A 185 12.43 -10.34 -4.41
CA GLU A 185 13.51 -9.42 -4.81
C GLU A 185 14.49 -9.13 -3.68
N LYS A 186 14.00 -8.95 -2.44
CA LYS A 186 14.88 -8.80 -1.25
C LYS A 186 15.72 -10.05 -1.02
N ALA A 187 15.18 -11.24 -1.16
CA ALA A 187 15.91 -12.49 -0.95
C ALA A 187 17.03 -12.68 -2.00
N GLU A 188 16.75 -12.39 -3.26
CA GLU A 188 17.74 -12.50 -4.35
C GLU A 188 18.93 -11.54 -4.17
N VAL A 189 18.69 -10.31 -3.68
CA VAL A 189 19.75 -9.34 -3.39
C VAL A 189 20.64 -9.83 -2.24
N PHE A 190 20.09 -10.50 -1.23
CA PHE A 190 20.85 -11.07 -0.11
C PHE A 190 21.72 -12.26 -0.54
N GLU A 191 21.19 -13.15 -1.38
CA GLU A 191 21.94 -14.30 -1.90
C GLU A 191 23.07 -13.87 -2.84
N GLY A 192 22.83 -12.89 -3.72
CA GLY A 192 23.83 -12.35 -4.64
C GLY A 192 25.03 -11.72 -3.94
N ASN A 193 24.81 -10.99 -2.83
CA ASN A 193 25.89 -10.39 -2.05
C ASN A 193 26.67 -11.40 -1.18
N SER A 194 26.11 -12.59 -0.94
CA SER A 194 26.77 -13.65 -0.14
C SER A 194 27.73 -14.51 -0.96
N THR A 195 27.69 -14.43 -2.28
CA THR A 195 28.54 -15.20 -3.20
C THR A 195 29.78 -14.43 -3.70
N GLU A 196 29.93 -13.16 -3.35
CA GLU A 196 31.07 -12.32 -3.75
C GLU A 196 32.11 -12.07 -2.63
N ASN A 197 32.05 -12.80 -1.49
CA ASN A 197 33.03 -12.72 -0.40
C ASN A 197 33.85 -14.00 -0.24
#